data_7ba70d119815f7c145403f7d0ca960ad
#
_entry.id   7ba70d119815f7c145403f7d0ca960ad
#
_cell.length_a   1.000
_cell.length_b   1.000
_cell.length_c   1.000
_cell.angle_alpha   90.00
_cell.angle_beta   90.00
_cell.angle_gamma   90.00
#
_symmetry.space_group_name_H-M   'P 1'
#
loop_
_entity.id
_entity.type
_entity.pdbx_description
1 polymer ?
#
loop_
_entity_poly.entity_id
_entity_poly.type
_entity_poly.pdbx_seq_one_letter_code
_entity_poly.pdbx_strand_id
1 'polypeptide(L)'
;HNIDTSKIDLPITWNDEIFVPFDWGHFAFIYNSEKLKSPPTSFEELSDDKNSLSLIIQDPRTSTPGLGLLLWVKSIFKENSDEIWERLSPKIVTVTKGWSEAYGLFLEGEADLVLSYTTSPAYHIMAEEEKKYKAAIFNEGHYLQVEVAAITLKGEKNKLSRDFMKFILSENFQSVIPTTNWMFPVTDIK
;
A
#
# COMPACT_ATOMS: atom_id res chain seq x y z
N HIS A 1 0.01 0.62 -27.31
CA HIS A 1 0.23 2.06 -27.10
C HIS A 1 1.70 2.35 -27.27
N ASN A 2 2.09 3.31 -28.14
CA ASN A 2 3.50 3.72 -28.32
C ASN A 2 3.92 4.66 -27.16
N ILE A 3 3.91 4.14 -25.94
CA ILE A 3 4.38 4.83 -24.73
C ILE A 3 5.78 4.27 -24.45
N ASP A 4 6.76 5.15 -24.36
CA ASP A 4 8.11 4.76 -23.99
C ASP A 4 8.18 4.38 -22.50
N THR A 5 8.28 3.08 -22.24
CA THR A 5 8.38 2.50 -20.90
C THR A 5 9.83 2.16 -20.51
N SER A 6 10.81 2.51 -21.33
CA SER A 6 12.22 2.16 -21.13
C SER A 6 12.84 2.78 -19.87
N LYS A 7 12.23 3.82 -19.33
CA LYS A 7 12.68 4.52 -18.11
C LYS A 7 11.98 4.05 -16.84
N ILE A 8 11.06 3.08 -16.96
CA ILE A 8 10.35 2.54 -15.79
C ILE A 8 11.33 1.72 -14.97
N ASP A 9 11.47 2.10 -13.71
CA ASP A 9 12.25 1.42 -12.70
C ASP A 9 11.32 0.94 -11.58
N LEU A 10 11.13 -0.37 -11.51
CA LEU A 10 10.32 -1.06 -10.53
C LEU A 10 11.13 -2.17 -9.88
N PRO A 11 10.82 -2.55 -8.63
CA PRO A 11 11.47 -3.70 -7.99
C PRO A 11 11.15 -5.05 -8.63
N ILE A 12 10.35 -5.06 -9.69
CA ILE A 12 9.96 -6.24 -10.49
C ILE A 12 10.10 -5.94 -11.98
N THR A 13 10.22 -6.99 -12.78
CA THR A 13 10.16 -6.86 -14.25
C THR A 13 8.71 -6.57 -14.67
N TRP A 14 8.52 -5.49 -15.43
CA TRP A 14 7.22 -5.10 -15.96
C TRP A 14 7.13 -5.42 -17.45
N ASN A 15 6.22 -6.29 -17.83
CA ASN A 15 6.07 -6.76 -19.23
C ASN A 15 4.66 -6.53 -19.81
N ASP A 16 3.83 -5.72 -19.15
CA ASP A 16 2.48 -5.42 -19.65
C ASP A 16 2.51 -4.26 -20.64
N GLU A 17 1.85 -4.44 -21.80
CA GLU A 17 1.79 -3.43 -22.86
C GLU A 17 0.56 -2.53 -22.79
N ILE A 18 -0.43 -2.88 -21.94
CA ILE A 18 -1.70 -2.17 -21.80
C ILE A 18 -1.68 -1.27 -20.57
N PHE A 19 -1.26 -1.82 -19.45
CA PHE A 19 -1.18 -1.13 -18.18
C PHE A 19 0.20 -0.49 -18.00
N VAL A 20 0.20 0.81 -17.79
CA VAL A 20 1.43 1.60 -17.57
C VAL A 20 1.52 1.93 -16.09
N PRO A 21 2.55 1.47 -15.37
CA PRO A 21 2.75 1.81 -13.98
C PRO A 21 3.11 3.29 -13.84
N PHE A 22 2.64 3.92 -12.76
CA PHE A 22 2.96 5.33 -12.48
C PHE A 22 3.45 5.58 -11.05
N ASP A 23 3.14 4.69 -10.11
CA ASP A 23 3.76 4.66 -8.79
C ASP A 23 3.70 3.25 -8.18
N TRP A 24 4.36 3.06 -7.05
CA TRP A 24 4.39 1.79 -6.34
C TRP A 24 4.70 1.96 -4.86
N GLY A 25 4.40 0.94 -4.07
CA GLY A 25 4.71 0.87 -2.66
C GLY A 25 4.53 -0.54 -2.10
N HIS A 26 4.90 -0.74 -0.86
CA HIS A 26 4.69 -2.00 -0.17
C HIS A 26 3.65 -1.82 0.94
N PHE A 27 2.74 -2.79 1.09
CA PHE A 27 1.82 -2.78 2.22
C PHE A 27 2.55 -2.99 3.54
N ALA A 28 2.09 -2.31 4.57
CA ALA A 28 2.57 -2.48 5.94
C ALA A 28 1.47 -2.11 6.93
N PHE A 29 1.57 -2.64 8.14
CA PHE A 29 0.79 -2.13 9.25
C PHE A 29 1.47 -0.90 9.85
N ILE A 30 0.70 0.18 10.04
CA ILE A 30 1.18 1.40 10.69
C ILE A 30 0.74 1.39 12.15
N TYR A 31 1.61 1.87 13.01
CA TYR A 31 1.38 1.95 14.45
C TYR A 31 1.90 3.26 15.04
N ASN A 32 1.40 3.61 16.23
CA ASN A 32 1.92 4.73 17.01
C ASN A 32 2.99 4.23 18.00
N SER A 33 4.26 4.61 17.76
CA SER A 33 5.41 4.17 18.56
C SER A 33 5.46 4.74 20.00
N GLU A 34 4.61 5.71 20.32
CA GLU A 34 4.42 6.17 21.69
C GLU A 34 3.53 5.23 22.48
N LYS A 35 2.53 4.64 21.83
CA LYS A 35 1.58 3.67 22.41
C LYS A 35 2.12 2.24 22.35
N LEU A 36 2.58 1.80 21.19
CA LEU A 36 3.09 0.43 20.96
C LEU A 36 4.61 0.44 20.84
N LYS A 37 5.31 -0.04 21.87
CA LYS A 37 6.79 -0.03 21.93
C LYS A 37 7.45 -1.20 21.20
N SER A 38 6.74 -2.31 21.07
CA SER A 38 7.20 -3.53 20.41
C SER A 38 6.17 -3.96 19.39
N PRO A 39 6.21 -3.40 18.17
CA PRO A 39 5.31 -3.81 17.10
C PRO A 39 5.64 -5.24 16.66
N PRO A 40 4.67 -5.98 16.10
CA PRO A 40 4.94 -7.30 15.55
C PRO A 40 5.89 -7.21 14.36
N THR A 41 6.78 -8.19 14.24
CA THR A 41 7.76 -8.31 13.16
C THR A 41 7.43 -9.43 12.18
N SER A 42 6.28 -10.09 12.35
CA SER A 42 5.79 -11.17 11.49
C SER A 42 4.28 -11.32 11.62
N PHE A 43 3.67 -12.02 10.67
CA PHE A 43 2.25 -12.43 10.79
C PHE A 43 2.04 -13.42 11.92
N GLU A 44 3.02 -14.28 12.22
CA GLU A 44 2.94 -15.19 13.35
C GLU A 44 2.84 -14.43 14.67
N GLU A 45 3.70 -13.41 14.88
CA GLU A 45 3.61 -12.55 16.06
C GLU A 45 2.32 -11.74 16.08
N LEU A 46 1.89 -11.18 14.94
CA LEU A 46 0.67 -10.41 14.84
C LEU A 46 -0.55 -11.25 15.21
N SER A 47 -0.60 -12.51 14.78
CA SER A 47 -1.71 -13.43 15.02
C SER A 47 -1.62 -14.22 16.32
N ASP A 48 -0.56 -14.04 17.14
CA ASP A 48 -0.40 -14.75 18.41
C ASP A 48 -1.48 -14.31 19.41
N ASP A 49 -2.20 -15.27 19.98
CA ASP A 49 -3.27 -15.05 20.98
C ASP A 49 -2.76 -14.40 22.27
N LYS A 50 -1.45 -14.48 22.55
CA LYS A 50 -0.84 -13.87 23.72
C LYS A 50 -0.76 -12.34 23.64
N ASN A 51 -0.84 -11.77 22.46
CA ASN A 51 -0.92 -10.32 22.30
C ASN A 51 -2.37 -9.87 22.14
N SER A 52 -2.69 -8.70 22.67
CA SER A 52 -4.02 -8.10 22.60
C SER A 52 -4.12 -7.02 21.52
N LEU A 53 -3.27 -7.08 20.51
CA LEU A 53 -3.23 -6.07 19.44
C LEU A 53 -4.53 -6.05 18.64
N SER A 54 -4.99 -4.84 18.34
CA SER A 54 -6.19 -4.58 17.55
C SER A 54 -5.84 -4.02 16.17
N LEU A 55 -6.61 -4.42 15.16
CA LEU A 55 -6.37 -4.12 13.76
C LEU A 55 -7.56 -3.42 13.11
N ILE A 56 -7.28 -2.40 12.30
CA ILE A 56 -8.20 -1.88 11.29
C ILE A 56 -7.66 -2.28 9.91
N ILE A 57 -8.53 -2.91 9.13
CA ILE A 57 -8.22 -3.29 7.74
C ILE A 57 -9.31 -2.77 6.80
N GLN A 58 -9.12 -2.96 5.50
CA GLN A 58 -10.08 -2.58 4.48
C GLN A 58 -10.73 -3.81 3.86
N ASP A 59 -11.96 -3.64 3.38
CA ASP A 59 -12.70 -4.69 2.67
C ASP A 59 -12.02 -5.01 1.32
N PRO A 60 -11.60 -6.26 1.07
CA PRO A 60 -10.91 -6.66 -0.14
C PRO A 60 -11.76 -6.52 -1.42
N ARG A 61 -13.08 -6.38 -1.27
CA ARG A 61 -14.01 -6.21 -2.40
C ARG A 61 -14.07 -4.76 -2.90
N THR A 62 -13.64 -3.81 -2.09
CA THR A 62 -13.81 -2.37 -2.35
C THR A 62 -12.52 -1.58 -2.22
N SER A 63 -11.45 -2.19 -1.71
CA SER A 63 -10.17 -1.51 -1.45
C SER A 63 -8.98 -2.37 -1.87
N THR A 64 -8.06 -1.77 -2.62
CA THR A 64 -6.81 -2.42 -3.04
C THR A 64 -5.94 -2.87 -1.87
N PRO A 65 -5.73 -2.07 -0.79
CA PRO A 65 -5.01 -2.57 0.39
C PRO A 65 -5.65 -3.80 1.02
N GLY A 66 -6.98 -3.84 1.12
CA GLY A 66 -7.68 -5.02 1.64
C GLY A 66 -7.44 -6.27 0.79
N LEU A 67 -7.52 -6.14 -0.54
CA LEU A 67 -7.17 -7.24 -1.45
C LEU A 67 -5.68 -7.59 -1.33
N GLY A 68 -4.82 -6.58 -1.23
CA GLY A 68 -3.38 -6.76 -1.05
C GLY A 68 -3.04 -7.56 0.21
N LEU A 69 -3.75 -7.33 1.32
CA LEU A 69 -3.56 -8.11 2.55
C LEU A 69 -3.93 -9.58 2.36
N LEU A 70 -5.04 -9.88 1.67
CA LEU A 70 -5.38 -11.27 1.34
C LEU A 70 -4.28 -11.96 0.54
N LEU A 71 -3.77 -11.27 -0.49
CA LEU A 71 -2.71 -11.78 -1.34
C LEU A 71 -1.38 -11.92 -0.58
N TRP A 72 -1.08 -10.98 0.31
CA TRP A 72 0.13 -11.01 1.13
C TRP A 72 0.14 -12.23 2.06
N VAL A 73 -0.94 -12.44 2.83
CA VAL A 73 -1.09 -13.63 3.67
C VAL A 73 -1.02 -14.91 2.84
N LYS A 74 -1.75 -14.96 1.70
CA LYS A 74 -1.74 -16.13 0.81
C LYS A 74 -0.36 -16.42 0.20
N SER A 75 0.41 -15.39 -0.12
CA SER A 75 1.75 -15.54 -0.70
C SER A 75 2.75 -16.19 0.28
N ILE A 76 2.60 -15.89 1.57
CA ILE A 76 3.48 -16.41 2.64
C ILE A 76 3.04 -17.80 3.07
N PHE A 77 1.78 -17.95 3.45
CA PHE A 77 1.26 -19.15 4.12
C PHE A 77 0.65 -20.18 3.17
N LYS A 78 0.40 -19.82 1.91
CA LYS A 78 -0.13 -20.72 0.87
C LYS A 78 -1.39 -21.45 1.35
N GLU A 79 -1.29 -22.77 1.51
CA GLU A 79 -2.43 -23.60 1.95
C GLU A 79 -2.81 -23.39 3.42
N ASN A 80 -1.90 -22.87 4.23
CA ASN A 80 -2.13 -22.62 5.66
C ASN A 80 -2.67 -21.19 5.93
N SER A 81 -3.01 -20.41 4.89
CA SER A 81 -3.51 -19.05 5.05
C SER A 81 -4.80 -18.96 5.87
N ASP A 82 -5.66 -19.98 5.83
CA ASP A 82 -6.91 -20.00 6.57
C ASP A 82 -6.67 -20.02 8.09
N GLU A 83 -5.66 -20.75 8.56
CA GLU A 83 -5.26 -20.80 9.98
C GLU A 83 -4.80 -19.41 10.48
N ILE A 84 -4.08 -18.68 9.65
CA ILE A 84 -3.67 -17.31 9.97
C ILE A 84 -4.88 -16.38 10.05
N TRP A 85 -5.83 -16.50 9.12
CA TRP A 85 -7.07 -15.71 9.15
C TRP A 85 -7.94 -16.02 10.36
N GLU A 86 -8.05 -17.28 10.77
CA GLU A 86 -8.75 -17.67 11.99
C GLU A 86 -8.16 -16.97 13.22
N ARG A 87 -6.82 -16.89 13.32
CA ARG A 87 -6.12 -16.22 14.43
C ARG A 87 -6.16 -14.69 14.33
N LEU A 88 -6.14 -14.11 13.12
CA LEU A 88 -6.23 -12.66 12.92
C LEU A 88 -7.64 -12.12 13.12
N SER A 89 -8.67 -12.88 12.75
CA SER A 89 -10.07 -12.45 12.76
C SER A 89 -10.51 -11.83 14.10
N PRO A 90 -10.22 -12.42 15.28
CA PRO A 90 -10.61 -11.82 16.56
C PRO A 90 -9.91 -10.48 16.87
N LYS A 91 -8.82 -10.17 16.20
CA LYS A 91 -8.05 -8.93 16.38
C LYS A 91 -8.55 -7.79 15.50
N ILE A 92 -9.34 -8.10 14.46
CA ILE A 92 -9.87 -7.11 13.52
C ILE A 92 -11.09 -6.44 14.16
N VAL A 93 -10.92 -5.20 14.63
CA VAL A 93 -11.98 -4.43 15.26
C VAL A 93 -12.89 -3.73 14.23
N THR A 94 -12.36 -3.42 13.07
CA THR A 94 -13.11 -2.74 12.00
C THR A 94 -12.59 -3.14 10.61
N VAL A 95 -13.53 -3.36 9.69
CA VAL A 95 -13.29 -3.53 8.26
C VAL A 95 -13.96 -2.38 7.52
N THR A 96 -13.18 -1.43 7.03
CA THR A 96 -13.72 -0.24 6.36
C THR A 96 -13.89 -0.46 4.86
N LYS A 97 -14.70 0.39 4.24
CA LYS A 97 -14.90 0.36 2.80
C LYS A 97 -13.65 0.80 2.01
N GLY A 98 -12.86 1.71 2.58
CA GLY A 98 -11.69 2.29 1.92
C GLY A 98 -10.58 2.68 2.88
N TRP A 99 -9.42 3.00 2.30
CA TRP A 99 -8.21 3.32 3.05
C TRP A 99 -8.35 4.58 3.93
N SER A 100 -8.91 5.67 3.39
CA SER A 100 -9.00 6.94 4.13
C SER A 100 -9.79 6.82 5.43
N GLU A 101 -10.89 6.04 5.41
CA GLU A 101 -11.70 5.77 6.59
C GLU A 101 -10.91 4.95 7.62
N ALA A 102 -10.24 3.88 7.19
CA ALA A 102 -9.42 3.05 8.07
C ALA A 102 -8.31 3.88 8.76
N TYR A 103 -7.62 4.69 7.97
CA TYR A 103 -6.53 5.50 8.47
C TYR A 103 -7.00 6.59 9.43
N GLY A 104 -8.16 7.21 9.15
CA GLY A 104 -8.80 8.18 10.05
C GLY A 104 -9.13 7.59 11.42
N LEU A 105 -9.80 6.42 11.46
CA LEU A 105 -10.12 5.72 12.70
C LEU A 105 -8.86 5.35 13.51
N PHE A 106 -7.80 4.93 12.83
CA PHE A 106 -6.51 4.66 13.50
C PHE A 106 -5.91 5.92 14.14
N LEU A 107 -5.95 7.07 13.45
CA LEU A 107 -5.48 8.34 14.01
C LEU A 107 -6.30 8.79 15.23
N GLU A 108 -7.58 8.49 15.26
CA GLU A 108 -8.49 8.68 16.42
C GLU A 108 -8.16 7.71 17.57
N GLY A 109 -7.39 6.65 17.31
CA GLY A 109 -6.93 5.71 18.31
C GLY A 109 -7.82 4.49 18.51
N GLU A 110 -8.66 4.15 17.54
CA GLU A 110 -9.59 3.03 17.59
C GLU A 110 -8.93 1.65 17.49
N ALA A 111 -7.65 1.59 17.06
CA ALA A 111 -6.85 0.36 17.03
C ALA A 111 -5.36 0.65 17.20
N ASP A 112 -4.61 -0.41 17.53
CA ASP A 112 -3.15 -0.36 17.66
C ASP A 112 -2.45 -0.29 16.31
N LEU A 113 -3.04 -0.92 15.29
CA LEU A 113 -2.47 -1.06 13.95
C LEU A 113 -3.53 -0.81 12.87
N VAL A 114 -3.10 -0.19 11.78
CA VAL A 114 -3.91 -0.04 10.56
C VAL A 114 -3.12 -0.54 9.34
N LEU A 115 -3.81 -1.25 8.45
CA LEU A 115 -3.21 -1.62 7.16
C LEU A 115 -3.05 -0.37 6.28
N SER A 116 -1.83 -0.15 5.81
CA SER A 116 -1.44 0.95 4.93
C SER A 116 -0.16 0.60 4.16
N TYR A 117 0.79 1.52 4.04
CA TYR A 117 2.01 1.35 3.26
C TYR A 117 3.26 1.68 4.07
N THR A 118 4.40 1.10 3.71
CA THR A 118 5.71 1.42 4.32
C THR A 118 6.07 2.90 4.20
N THR A 119 5.50 3.60 3.23
CA THR A 119 5.70 5.03 2.97
C THR A 119 4.80 5.95 3.77
N SER A 120 3.72 5.45 4.39
CA SER A 120 2.75 6.28 5.13
C SER A 120 3.37 7.17 6.22
N PRO A 121 4.43 6.75 6.95
CA PRO A 121 5.09 7.63 7.91
C PRO A 121 5.68 8.91 7.32
N ALA A 122 6.02 8.92 6.03
CA ALA A 122 6.59 10.10 5.37
C ALA A 122 5.62 11.29 5.37
N TYR A 123 4.32 11.04 5.19
CA TYR A 123 3.30 12.08 5.30
C TYR A 123 3.37 12.79 6.67
N HIS A 124 3.35 12.03 7.75
CA HIS A 124 3.37 12.59 9.09
C HIS A 124 4.66 13.36 9.38
N ILE A 125 5.80 12.85 8.90
CA ILE A 125 7.09 13.51 9.10
C ILE A 125 7.18 14.81 8.33
N MET A 126 6.71 14.83 7.08
CA MET A 126 6.89 15.99 6.18
C MET A 126 5.78 17.03 6.31
N ALA A 127 4.53 16.61 6.49
CA ALA A 127 3.39 17.52 6.51
C ALA A 127 2.96 17.92 7.93
N GLU A 128 3.21 17.08 8.93
CA GLU A 128 2.74 17.28 10.31
C GLU A 128 3.90 17.40 11.32
N GLU A 129 5.16 17.25 10.88
CA GLU A 129 6.36 17.19 11.73
C GLU A 129 6.29 16.10 12.83
N GLU A 130 5.47 15.07 12.63
CA GLU A 130 5.21 13.98 13.56
C GLU A 130 6.00 12.72 13.22
N LYS A 131 6.72 12.17 14.20
CA LYS A 131 7.59 10.98 14.03
C LYS A 131 7.10 9.73 14.75
N LYS A 132 5.95 9.83 15.44
CA LYS A 132 5.42 8.72 16.23
C LYS A 132 4.80 7.60 15.39
N TYR A 133 4.29 7.92 14.19
CA TYR A 133 3.72 6.92 13.30
C TYR A 133 4.81 6.21 12.52
N LYS A 134 4.84 4.89 12.59
CA LYS A 134 5.87 4.04 11.99
C LYS A 134 5.25 2.82 11.31
N ALA A 135 5.94 2.26 10.34
CA ALA A 135 5.59 0.99 9.73
C ALA A 135 6.18 -0.17 10.54
N ALA A 136 5.37 -1.18 10.82
CA ALA A 136 5.82 -2.45 11.34
C ALA A 136 6.49 -3.24 10.20
N ILE A 137 7.77 -3.54 10.36
CA ILE A 137 8.55 -4.22 9.33
C ILE A 137 8.56 -5.72 9.60
N PHE A 138 8.02 -6.48 8.65
CA PHE A 138 7.87 -7.93 8.76
C PHE A 138 9.05 -8.68 8.15
N ASN A 139 9.51 -9.69 8.85
CA ASN A 139 10.63 -10.54 8.44
C ASN A 139 10.34 -11.33 7.16
N GLU A 140 9.07 -11.65 6.88
CA GLU A 140 8.61 -12.32 5.67
C GLU A 140 8.64 -11.40 4.43
N GLY A 141 8.96 -10.12 4.61
CA GLY A 141 8.88 -9.10 3.59
C GLY A 141 7.47 -8.49 3.46
N HIS A 142 7.32 -7.61 2.50
CA HIS A 142 6.11 -6.81 2.29
C HIS A 142 5.58 -7.02 0.88
N TYR A 143 4.26 -7.16 0.74
CA TYR A 143 3.64 -7.35 -0.56
C TYR A 143 3.64 -6.06 -1.36
N LEU A 144 4.11 -6.14 -2.61
CA LEU A 144 4.22 -4.99 -3.51
C LEU A 144 2.86 -4.64 -4.11
N GLN A 145 2.53 -3.34 -4.12
CA GLN A 145 1.48 -2.76 -4.95
C GLN A 145 2.12 -1.90 -6.03
N VAL A 146 1.62 -2.00 -7.25
CA VAL A 146 1.93 -1.12 -8.37
C VAL A 146 0.63 -0.48 -8.85
N GLU A 147 0.58 0.85 -8.88
CA GLU A 147 -0.55 1.56 -9.45
C GLU A 147 -0.36 1.76 -10.95
N VAL A 148 -1.42 1.52 -11.70
CA VAL A 148 -1.36 1.47 -13.15
C VAL A 148 -2.45 2.31 -13.81
N ALA A 149 -2.15 2.87 -14.97
CA ALA A 149 -3.11 3.53 -15.83
C ALA A 149 -3.22 2.82 -17.18
N ALA A 150 -4.39 2.86 -17.78
CA ALA A 150 -4.62 2.32 -19.12
C ALA A 150 -5.61 3.18 -19.90
N ILE A 151 -5.48 3.19 -21.24
CA ILE A 151 -6.45 3.84 -22.13
C ILE A 151 -7.60 2.87 -22.39
N THR A 152 -8.82 3.27 -22.09
CA THR A 152 -10.01 2.50 -22.43
C THR A 152 -10.25 2.47 -23.93
N LEU A 153 -11.04 1.50 -24.43
CA LEU A 153 -11.42 1.43 -25.84
C LEU A 153 -12.06 2.73 -26.37
N LYS A 154 -12.85 3.42 -25.54
CA LYS A 154 -13.44 4.72 -25.90
C LYS A 154 -12.38 5.83 -26.02
N GLY A 155 -11.32 5.75 -25.23
CA GLY A 155 -10.24 6.72 -25.22
C GLY A 155 -9.16 6.49 -26.28
N GLU A 156 -9.15 5.34 -26.96
CA GLU A 156 -8.07 4.94 -27.87
C GLU A 156 -7.79 5.95 -28.99
N LYS A 157 -8.84 6.54 -29.58
CA LYS A 157 -8.73 7.55 -30.63
C LYS A 157 -8.55 8.97 -30.11
N ASN A 158 -8.63 9.19 -28.80
CA ASN A 158 -8.49 10.50 -28.20
C ASN A 158 -7.01 10.85 -28.00
N LYS A 159 -6.58 11.94 -28.63
CA LYS A 159 -5.21 12.45 -28.48
C LYS A 159 -4.87 12.78 -27.03
N LEU A 160 -5.82 13.38 -26.29
CA LEU A 160 -5.61 13.77 -24.89
C LEU A 160 -5.34 12.56 -23.99
N SER A 161 -6.01 11.42 -24.22
CA SER A 161 -5.72 10.19 -23.47
C SER A 161 -4.28 9.73 -23.68
N ARG A 162 -3.77 9.78 -24.90
CA ARG A 162 -2.37 9.42 -25.20
C ARG A 162 -1.38 10.43 -24.61
N ASP A 163 -1.70 11.71 -24.69
CA ASP A 163 -0.84 12.77 -24.12
C ASP A 163 -0.79 12.63 -22.60
N PHE A 164 -1.91 12.31 -21.93
CA PHE A 164 -1.96 12.05 -20.52
C PHE A 164 -1.10 10.84 -20.11
N MET A 165 -1.17 9.74 -20.85
CA MET A 165 -0.33 8.56 -20.58
C MET A 165 1.17 8.84 -20.71
N LYS A 166 1.56 9.77 -21.59
CA LYS A 166 2.96 10.24 -21.66
C LYS A 166 3.30 11.15 -20.50
N PHE A 167 2.35 11.98 -20.10
CA PHE A 167 2.53 12.93 -19.01
C PHE A 167 2.77 12.24 -17.67
N ILE A 168 2.04 11.15 -17.35
CA ILE A 168 2.22 10.43 -16.08
C ILE A 168 3.62 9.81 -15.92
N LEU A 169 4.39 9.62 -17.00
CA LEU A 169 5.79 9.17 -16.96
C LEU A 169 6.79 10.33 -17.08
N SER A 170 6.31 11.57 -17.17
CA SER A 170 7.19 12.74 -17.21
C SER A 170 7.77 13.10 -15.85
N GLU A 171 8.93 13.74 -15.82
CA GLU A 171 9.56 14.25 -14.61
C GLU A 171 8.60 15.17 -13.81
N ASN A 172 7.81 16.01 -14.50
CA ASN A 172 6.84 16.90 -13.86
C ASN A 172 5.76 16.15 -13.07
N PHE A 173 5.30 14.99 -13.55
CA PHE A 173 4.33 14.19 -12.83
C PHE A 173 5.01 13.32 -11.76
N GLN A 174 6.10 12.67 -12.11
CA GLN A 174 6.78 11.74 -11.23
C GLN A 174 7.39 12.43 -10.00
N SER A 175 7.89 13.66 -10.14
CA SER A 175 8.50 14.42 -9.05
C SER A 175 7.53 14.82 -7.93
N VAL A 176 6.22 14.86 -8.19
CA VAL A 176 5.23 15.21 -7.16
C VAL A 176 4.66 13.99 -6.42
N ILE A 177 4.81 12.78 -6.96
CA ILE A 177 4.30 11.54 -6.36
C ILE A 177 4.75 11.36 -4.90
N PRO A 178 6.06 11.52 -4.55
CA PRO A 178 6.52 11.30 -3.18
C PRO A 178 5.86 12.20 -2.12
N THR A 179 5.38 13.38 -2.53
CA THR A 179 4.82 14.39 -1.62
C THR A 179 3.32 14.62 -1.77
N THR A 180 2.68 14.01 -2.75
CA THR A 180 1.22 14.14 -2.97
C THR A 180 0.48 12.82 -2.85
N ASN A 181 1.08 11.72 -3.29
CA ASN A 181 0.53 10.37 -3.17
C ASN A 181 1.27 9.50 -2.14
N TRP A 182 2.43 9.95 -1.65
CA TRP A 182 3.23 9.25 -0.64
C TRP A 182 3.62 7.84 -1.07
N MET A 183 3.90 7.68 -2.37
CA MET A 183 4.33 6.44 -3.00
C MET A 183 5.70 6.66 -3.66
N PHE A 184 6.33 5.58 -4.12
CA PHE A 184 7.55 5.66 -4.89
C PHE A 184 7.24 5.94 -6.36
N PRO A 185 7.93 6.90 -7.01
CA PRO A 185 7.81 7.12 -8.45
C PRO A 185 8.37 5.92 -9.23
N VAL A 186 7.92 5.75 -10.47
CA VAL A 186 8.40 4.66 -11.35
C VAL A 186 9.54 5.09 -12.27
N THR A 187 9.97 6.35 -12.22
CA THR A 187 11.14 6.84 -12.95
C THR A 187 12.06 7.57 -12.00
N ASP A 188 13.35 7.64 -12.37
CA ASP A 188 14.30 8.48 -11.65
C ASP A 188 13.82 9.94 -11.66
N ILE A 189 13.75 10.52 -10.48
CA ILE A 189 13.47 11.94 -10.25
C ILE A 189 14.75 12.61 -9.74
N LYS A 190 15.09 13.75 -10.32
CA LYS A 190 16.29 14.54 -9.95
C LYS A 190 15.99 15.48 -8.79
#